data_86e9503d1914dbbef3d28e236b7985d3
#
_entry.id   86e9503d1914dbbef3d28e236b7985d3
#
_cell.length_a   1.000
_cell.length_b   1.000
_cell.length_c   1.000
_cell.angle_alpha   90.00
_cell.angle_beta   90.00
_cell.angle_gamma   90.00
#
_symmetry.space_group_name_H-M   'P 1'
#
loop_
_entity.id
_entity.type
_entity.pdbx_description
1 polymer ?
#
loop_
_entity_poly.entity_id
_entity_poly.type
_entity_poly.pdbx_seq_one_letter_code
_entity_poly.pdbx_strand_id
1 'polypeptide(L)'
;FDVPKPYTPVGIESWRQVPDTCKNNFATLNPLSYQTSGTYGTSVPLLSNGNLTYTHGQTGQWERSNSTMGVGEGKWYFEFEVVTRPVTGNGENWAVGLRESDSSLFQQCTDGFEDLGDHVYWIDAGTAKIVSNQDRSAGSTSGITAVANGDIINIAFEKTATALKVWFGKNGTYFNSGNPATGSNPAVNHSTTSTFIIPAVAYYQYSGQEEPVATFNFGQNPTFSGTKTAGTNADSNGKGLFKYQPPSGFLALCEDNLPAPAIADPGEHFKTVLWRGDGNAGRSITGVGFKPDFVWIKDRGDTSSHSLFDSVRGAGIWLGSNSSSAEQTTFVNVYNPSFNNDGFGVGTDGAVNGSGSPYVAWCWKAGGAAVSNTDGTITSQVSANQTAGFSIV
;
A
#
# COMPACT_ATOMS: atom_id res chain seq x y z
N PHE A 1 5.15 7.86 -22.07
CA PHE A 1 3.97 7.08 -21.70
C PHE A 1 2.76 7.96 -21.97
N ASP A 2 1.93 7.57 -22.97
CA ASP A 2 0.63 8.19 -23.13
C ASP A 2 -0.18 7.90 -21.87
N VAL A 3 -0.57 8.95 -21.19
CA VAL A 3 -1.55 8.86 -20.10
C VAL A 3 -2.84 8.35 -20.77
N PRO A 4 -3.39 7.20 -20.39
CA PRO A 4 -4.65 6.74 -20.96
C PRO A 4 -5.67 7.86 -20.74
N LYS A 5 -6.16 8.45 -21.81
CA LYS A 5 -7.34 9.33 -21.71
C LYS A 5 -8.45 8.51 -21.07
N PRO A 6 -9.25 9.07 -20.17
CA PRO A 6 -10.39 8.37 -19.64
C PRO A 6 -11.20 7.87 -20.84
N TYR A 7 -11.22 6.55 -20.99
CA TYR A 7 -11.98 5.90 -22.05
C TYR A 7 -13.45 6.07 -21.66
N THR A 8 -14.18 6.89 -22.42
CA THR A 8 -15.63 6.95 -22.32
C THR A 8 -16.20 6.02 -23.38
N PRO A 9 -16.47 4.74 -23.05
CA PRO A 9 -17.01 3.81 -24.02
C PRO A 9 -18.42 4.22 -24.39
N VAL A 10 -18.68 4.40 -25.67
CA VAL A 10 -20.03 4.63 -26.17
C VAL A 10 -20.86 3.38 -25.84
N GLY A 11 -21.93 3.55 -25.05
CA GLY A 11 -22.87 2.47 -24.71
C GLY A 11 -22.54 1.68 -23.44
N ILE A 12 -21.62 2.14 -22.59
CA ILE A 12 -21.38 1.53 -21.28
C ILE A 12 -22.12 2.31 -20.19
N GLU A 13 -22.77 1.55 -19.30
CA GLU A 13 -23.49 2.02 -18.13
C GLU A 13 -22.59 2.94 -17.26
N SER A 14 -23.14 4.03 -16.75
CA SER A 14 -22.42 5.06 -15.96
C SER A 14 -21.72 4.50 -14.70
N TRP A 15 -22.16 3.37 -14.20
CA TRP A 15 -21.55 2.71 -13.04
C TRP A 15 -20.15 2.11 -13.30
N ARG A 16 -19.71 2.06 -14.56
CA ARG A 16 -18.37 1.62 -14.94
C ARG A 16 -17.33 2.74 -14.95
N GLN A 17 -17.76 3.97 -14.75
CA GLN A 17 -16.84 5.10 -14.59
C GLN A 17 -16.38 5.17 -13.14
N VAL A 18 -15.10 4.96 -12.91
CA VAL A 18 -14.48 5.07 -11.59
C VAL A 18 -13.49 6.23 -11.57
N PRO A 19 -13.38 6.97 -10.46
CA PRO A 19 -12.41 8.06 -10.30
C PRO A 19 -10.96 7.57 -10.12
N ASP A 20 -10.75 6.27 -10.16
CA ASP A 20 -9.44 5.65 -10.05
C ASP A 20 -8.59 5.94 -11.30
N THR A 21 -7.38 6.40 -11.11
CA THR A 21 -6.45 6.76 -12.20
C THR A 21 -5.04 6.30 -11.85
N CYS A 22 -4.15 6.24 -12.84
CA CYS A 22 -2.73 5.91 -12.60
C CYS A 22 -1.98 6.97 -11.74
N LYS A 23 -2.62 8.10 -11.43
CA LYS A 23 -2.06 9.17 -10.59
C LYS A 23 -2.74 9.30 -9.24
N ASN A 24 -3.86 8.63 -9.02
CA ASN A 24 -4.58 8.63 -7.76
C ASN A 24 -5.30 7.30 -7.61
N ASN A 25 -4.63 6.33 -7.01
CA ASN A 25 -5.17 5.03 -6.70
C ASN A 25 -5.97 5.07 -5.40
N PHE A 26 -7.13 4.43 -5.40
CA PHE A 26 -7.94 4.22 -4.20
C PHE A 26 -7.62 2.87 -3.57
N ALA A 27 -7.88 2.74 -2.27
CA ALA A 27 -7.78 1.48 -1.57
C ALA A 27 -8.70 0.42 -2.20
N THR A 28 -8.26 -0.83 -2.19
CA THR A 28 -9.07 -2.02 -2.52
C THR A 28 -8.86 -3.06 -1.43
N LEU A 29 -9.59 -4.16 -1.44
CA LEU A 29 -9.24 -5.33 -0.66
C LEU A 29 -8.00 -5.99 -1.25
N ASN A 30 -7.13 -6.51 -0.38
CA ASN A 30 -5.84 -7.08 -0.79
C ASN A 30 -5.96 -8.61 -0.95
N PRO A 31 -5.86 -9.14 -2.19
CA PRO A 31 -5.95 -10.58 -2.43
C PRO A 31 -4.78 -11.38 -1.83
N LEU A 32 -3.71 -10.72 -1.43
CA LEU A 32 -2.54 -11.33 -0.79
C LEU A 32 -2.62 -11.27 0.75
N SER A 33 -3.56 -10.54 1.31
CA SER A 33 -3.75 -10.39 2.75
C SER A 33 -4.89 -11.30 3.23
N TYR A 34 -4.59 -12.59 3.33
CA TYR A 34 -5.51 -13.61 3.81
C TYR A 34 -4.86 -14.47 4.89
N GLN A 35 -5.66 -15.25 5.59
CA GLN A 35 -5.16 -16.17 6.62
C GLN A 35 -4.39 -17.32 5.99
N THR A 36 -3.14 -17.53 6.40
CA THR A 36 -2.26 -18.57 5.85
C THR A 36 -2.02 -19.75 6.79
N SER A 37 -2.41 -19.64 8.06
CA SER A 37 -2.24 -20.70 9.06
C SER A 37 -3.15 -20.45 10.26
N GLY A 38 -3.46 -21.51 11.00
CA GLY A 38 -4.23 -21.44 12.25
C GLY A 38 -5.02 -22.73 12.46
N THR A 39 -5.76 -22.80 13.56
CA THR A 39 -6.64 -23.93 13.92
C THR A 39 -7.68 -24.23 12.84
N TYR A 40 -8.01 -23.25 12.02
CA TYR A 40 -9.06 -23.30 11.00
C TYR A 40 -8.54 -23.34 9.55
N GLY A 41 -7.24 -23.60 9.35
CA GLY A 41 -6.66 -23.84 8.02
C GLY A 41 -6.34 -22.56 7.22
N THR A 42 -6.04 -22.79 5.94
CA THR A 42 -5.76 -21.71 4.96
C THR A 42 -7.01 -21.46 4.13
N SER A 43 -7.55 -20.26 4.16
CA SER A 43 -8.69 -19.88 3.35
C SER A 43 -8.46 -18.54 2.65
N VAL A 44 -8.78 -18.50 1.37
CA VAL A 44 -8.59 -17.33 0.52
C VAL A 44 -9.95 -16.78 0.14
N PRO A 45 -10.26 -15.53 0.52
CA PRO A 45 -11.52 -14.91 0.15
C PRO A 45 -11.64 -14.75 -1.37
N LEU A 46 -12.86 -14.89 -1.88
CA LEU A 46 -13.14 -14.60 -3.27
C LEU A 46 -13.35 -13.09 -3.42
N LEU A 47 -12.40 -12.44 -4.11
CA LEU A 47 -12.49 -11.02 -4.42
C LEU A 47 -12.88 -10.84 -5.89
N SER A 48 -13.77 -9.91 -6.15
CA SER A 48 -14.25 -9.56 -7.48
C SER A 48 -14.44 -8.06 -7.65
N ASN A 49 -14.87 -7.62 -8.84
CA ASN A 49 -15.11 -6.21 -9.14
C ASN A 49 -13.93 -5.29 -8.82
N GLY A 50 -12.72 -5.68 -9.26
CA GLY A 50 -11.49 -4.93 -8.97
C GLY A 50 -11.10 -5.01 -7.49
N ASN A 51 -11.35 -6.15 -6.84
CA ASN A 51 -11.12 -6.40 -5.41
C ASN A 51 -11.94 -5.48 -4.47
N LEU A 52 -13.11 -5.05 -4.91
CA LEU A 52 -14.03 -4.24 -4.10
C LEU A 52 -15.21 -5.05 -3.56
N THR A 53 -15.45 -6.26 -4.09
CA THR A 53 -16.48 -7.16 -3.58
C THR A 53 -15.82 -8.37 -2.93
N TYR A 54 -16.15 -8.58 -1.67
CA TYR A 54 -15.77 -9.72 -0.85
C TYR A 54 -16.89 -10.76 -0.87
N THR A 55 -16.53 -12.00 -1.16
CA THR A 55 -17.40 -13.17 -1.00
C THR A 55 -16.63 -14.24 -0.23
N HIS A 56 -17.26 -14.87 0.75
CA HIS A 56 -16.65 -15.97 1.47
C HIS A 56 -16.53 -17.21 0.57
N GLY A 57 -15.39 -17.90 0.62
CA GLY A 57 -15.08 -18.99 -0.31
C GLY A 57 -15.17 -20.41 0.28
N GLN A 58 -15.16 -20.58 1.61
CA GLN A 58 -15.06 -21.90 2.22
C GLN A 58 -15.83 -22.04 3.54
N THR A 59 -16.61 -23.10 3.65
CA THR A 59 -17.36 -23.45 4.88
C THR A 59 -16.41 -23.97 5.98
N GLY A 60 -16.68 -23.55 7.23
CA GLY A 60 -15.96 -24.04 8.42
C GLY A 60 -14.60 -23.37 8.61
N GLN A 61 -14.34 -22.26 7.94
CA GLN A 61 -13.09 -21.52 8.00
C GLN A 61 -13.37 -20.03 8.29
N TRP A 62 -12.44 -19.39 8.97
CA TRP A 62 -12.35 -17.93 8.97
C TRP A 62 -11.67 -17.45 7.70
N GLU A 63 -12.28 -16.51 7.03
CA GLU A 63 -11.66 -15.78 5.93
C GLU A 63 -11.59 -14.31 6.26
N ARG A 64 -10.48 -13.68 5.87
CA ARG A 64 -10.26 -12.27 6.07
C ARG A 64 -9.57 -11.66 4.87
N SER A 65 -9.90 -10.40 4.59
CA SER A 65 -9.14 -9.54 3.71
C SER A 65 -8.95 -8.16 4.35
N ASN A 66 -7.72 -7.66 4.32
CA ASN A 66 -7.40 -6.29 4.68
C ASN A 66 -7.41 -5.42 3.43
N SER A 67 -7.55 -4.10 3.59
CA SER A 67 -7.36 -3.18 2.47
C SER A 67 -5.90 -3.10 2.03
N THR A 68 -5.68 -2.63 0.80
CA THR A 68 -4.35 -2.36 0.24
C THR A 68 -3.68 -1.14 0.85
N MET A 69 -4.45 -0.26 1.52
CA MET A 69 -3.96 0.93 2.18
C MET A 69 -4.23 0.88 3.67
N GLY A 70 -3.17 1.06 4.47
CA GLY A 70 -3.24 1.43 5.87
C GLY A 70 -2.95 2.92 6.00
N VAL A 71 -3.69 3.61 6.86
CA VAL A 71 -3.58 5.06 7.03
C VAL A 71 -3.14 5.41 8.44
N GLY A 72 -2.24 6.39 8.53
CA GLY A 72 -1.75 6.96 9.78
C GLY A 72 -2.69 8.02 10.36
N GLU A 73 -2.11 9.03 11.01
CA GLU A 73 -2.86 10.14 11.58
C GLU A 73 -3.73 10.86 10.54
N GLY A 74 -4.93 11.25 10.94
CA GLY A 74 -5.89 11.91 10.08
C GLY A 74 -7.32 11.46 10.31
N LYS A 75 -8.22 11.95 9.47
CA LYS A 75 -9.64 11.65 9.46
C LYS A 75 -10.00 11.00 8.15
N TRP A 76 -10.56 9.80 8.21
CA TRP A 76 -10.74 8.92 7.07
C TRP A 76 -12.16 8.40 6.98
N TYR A 77 -12.62 8.09 5.76
CA TYR A 77 -13.98 7.64 5.50
C TYR A 77 -14.04 6.60 4.39
N PHE A 78 -14.87 5.59 4.57
CA PHE A 78 -15.27 4.64 3.52
C PHE A 78 -16.66 4.07 3.79
N GLU A 79 -17.21 3.39 2.80
CA GLU A 79 -18.52 2.77 2.85
C GLU A 79 -18.43 1.30 2.43
N PHE A 80 -19.36 0.47 2.92
CA PHE A 80 -19.60 -0.82 2.31
C PHE A 80 -21.10 -1.13 2.26
N GLU A 81 -21.53 -1.83 1.20
CA GLU A 81 -22.87 -2.36 1.07
C GLU A 81 -22.93 -3.78 1.60
N VAL A 82 -23.96 -4.10 2.36
CA VAL A 82 -24.38 -5.45 2.72
C VAL A 82 -25.15 -6.02 1.54
N VAL A 83 -24.50 -6.69 0.59
CA VAL A 83 -25.17 -7.28 -0.59
C VAL A 83 -25.95 -8.51 -0.18
N THR A 84 -25.30 -9.44 0.51
CA THR A 84 -25.93 -10.62 1.09
C THR A 84 -25.54 -10.74 2.54
N ARG A 85 -26.53 -10.77 3.42
CA ARG A 85 -26.38 -11.06 4.84
C ARG A 85 -26.80 -12.51 5.08
N PRO A 86 -25.98 -13.33 5.71
CA PRO A 86 -26.41 -14.66 6.11
C PRO A 86 -27.57 -14.57 7.11
N VAL A 87 -28.66 -15.32 6.87
CA VAL A 87 -29.90 -15.20 7.69
C VAL A 87 -30.28 -16.45 8.44
N THR A 88 -29.53 -17.54 8.36
CA THR A 88 -29.93 -18.82 8.91
C THR A 88 -28.92 -19.39 9.91
N GLY A 89 -29.41 -19.78 11.09
CA GLY A 89 -28.78 -20.74 12.00
C GLY A 89 -27.93 -20.12 13.10
N ASN A 90 -27.05 -20.89 13.65
CA ASN A 90 -26.29 -20.61 14.87
C ASN A 90 -25.09 -19.69 14.59
N GLY A 91 -25.27 -18.40 14.84
CA GLY A 91 -24.17 -17.43 14.89
C GLY A 91 -23.64 -16.98 13.52
N GLU A 92 -24.03 -15.79 13.09
CA GLU A 92 -23.43 -15.10 11.96
C GLU A 92 -22.16 -14.42 12.48
N ASN A 93 -20.99 -14.92 12.09
CA ASN A 93 -19.74 -14.30 12.50
C ASN A 93 -19.19 -13.46 11.37
N TRP A 94 -19.79 -12.30 11.11
CA TRP A 94 -19.38 -11.36 10.08
C TRP A 94 -18.98 -10.02 10.70
N ALA A 95 -17.80 -9.57 10.39
CA ALA A 95 -17.25 -8.34 10.91
C ALA A 95 -16.62 -7.49 9.81
N VAL A 96 -16.92 -6.22 9.81
CA VAL A 96 -16.29 -5.22 8.93
C VAL A 96 -15.89 -4.02 9.76
N GLY A 97 -14.68 -3.53 9.56
CA GLY A 97 -14.20 -2.36 10.28
C GLY A 97 -12.72 -2.11 10.10
N LEU A 98 -12.02 -1.93 11.20
CA LEU A 98 -10.66 -1.44 11.27
C LEU A 98 -9.77 -2.38 12.10
N ARG A 99 -8.51 -2.47 11.72
CA ARG A 99 -7.45 -3.16 12.45
C ARG A 99 -6.27 -2.25 12.69
N GLU A 100 -5.58 -2.46 13.79
CA GLU A 100 -4.32 -1.82 14.11
C GLU A 100 -3.14 -2.62 13.52
N SER A 101 -2.21 -1.94 12.81
CA SER A 101 -1.06 -2.60 12.17
C SER A 101 -0.09 -3.26 13.12
N ASP A 102 0.05 -2.68 14.32
CA ASP A 102 1.07 -3.07 15.30
C ASP A 102 0.54 -4.11 16.30
N SER A 103 -0.71 -4.52 16.13
CA SER A 103 -1.27 -5.61 16.92
C SER A 103 -0.47 -6.88 16.66
N SER A 104 -0.01 -7.54 17.73
CA SER A 104 0.74 -8.81 17.63
C SER A 104 -0.05 -9.92 16.91
N LEU A 105 -1.35 -9.73 16.80
CA LEU A 105 -2.31 -10.62 16.18
C LEU A 105 -2.60 -10.28 14.71
N PHE A 106 -2.05 -9.18 14.20
CA PHE A 106 -2.14 -8.83 12.78
C PHE A 106 -1.65 -9.96 11.85
N GLN A 107 -0.65 -10.73 12.31
CA GLN A 107 -0.09 -11.87 11.58
C GLN A 107 -0.70 -13.23 11.97
N GLN A 108 -1.44 -13.30 13.09
CA GLN A 108 -1.99 -14.56 13.62
C GLN A 108 -3.50 -14.47 13.71
N CYS A 109 -4.19 -14.68 12.60
CA CYS A 109 -5.64 -14.73 12.64
C CYS A 109 -6.11 -16.14 12.96
N THR A 110 -6.21 -16.43 14.24
CA THR A 110 -6.74 -17.71 14.70
C THR A 110 -8.26 -17.69 14.77
N ASP A 111 -8.88 -16.52 15.04
CA ASP A 111 -10.31 -16.44 15.38
C ASP A 111 -11.05 -15.21 14.78
N GLY A 112 -10.69 -14.76 13.58
CA GLY A 112 -11.40 -13.65 12.93
C GLY A 112 -11.03 -12.27 13.47
N PHE A 113 -12.03 -11.50 13.91
CA PHE A 113 -11.88 -10.18 14.54
C PHE A 113 -12.20 -10.23 16.04
N GLU A 114 -11.71 -11.19 16.77
CA GLU A 114 -11.91 -11.31 18.22
C GLU A 114 -10.69 -10.81 19.01
N ASP A 115 -9.70 -10.28 18.29
CA ASP A 115 -8.38 -10.00 18.83
C ASP A 115 -8.22 -8.54 19.28
N LEU A 116 -7.23 -8.32 20.14
CA LEU A 116 -6.78 -6.99 20.53
C LEU A 116 -6.37 -6.18 19.28
N GLY A 117 -6.86 -4.93 19.17
CA GLY A 117 -6.56 -4.04 18.05
C GLY A 117 -7.60 -4.07 16.92
N ASP A 118 -8.71 -4.78 17.07
CA ASP A 118 -9.81 -4.76 16.13
C ASP A 118 -10.96 -3.87 16.61
N HIS A 119 -11.55 -3.10 15.69
CA HIS A 119 -12.63 -2.15 15.95
C HIS A 119 -13.69 -2.31 14.85
N VAL A 120 -14.72 -3.12 15.10
CA VAL A 120 -15.58 -3.60 14.03
C VAL A 120 -17.07 -3.44 14.32
N TYR A 121 -17.83 -3.31 13.25
CA TYR A 121 -19.26 -3.56 13.23
C TYR A 121 -19.47 -5.06 13.03
N TRP A 122 -19.94 -5.72 14.06
CA TRP A 122 -20.14 -7.16 14.10
C TRP A 122 -21.60 -7.51 13.87
N ILE A 123 -21.87 -8.48 13.02
CA ILE A 123 -23.20 -9.01 12.75
C ILE A 123 -23.24 -10.45 13.25
N ASP A 124 -24.16 -10.74 14.17
CA ASP A 124 -24.32 -12.05 14.78
C ASP A 124 -25.82 -12.36 14.94
N ALA A 125 -26.30 -13.45 14.34
CA ALA A 125 -27.67 -13.99 14.49
C ALA A 125 -28.79 -12.93 14.40
N GLY A 126 -28.67 -11.98 13.47
CA GLY A 126 -29.66 -10.91 13.29
C GLY A 126 -29.51 -9.73 14.25
N THR A 127 -28.54 -9.78 15.16
CA THR A 127 -28.16 -8.64 15.99
C THR A 127 -26.93 -7.94 15.41
N ALA A 128 -26.75 -6.69 15.77
CA ALA A 128 -25.54 -5.95 15.44
C ALA A 128 -24.93 -5.34 16.70
N LYS A 129 -23.62 -5.30 16.77
CA LYS A 129 -22.88 -4.71 17.89
C LYS A 129 -21.58 -4.10 17.40
N ILE A 130 -21.04 -3.19 18.20
CA ILE A 130 -19.68 -2.68 18.01
C ILE A 130 -18.76 -3.47 18.97
N VAL A 131 -17.74 -4.08 18.41
CA VAL A 131 -16.65 -4.75 19.13
C VAL A 131 -15.38 -3.91 18.98
N SER A 132 -14.70 -3.66 20.09
CA SER A 132 -13.50 -2.83 20.08
C SER A 132 -12.49 -3.37 21.07
N ASN A 133 -11.35 -3.84 20.57
CA ASN A 133 -10.20 -4.30 21.36
C ASN A 133 -10.56 -5.33 22.44
N GLN A 134 -11.50 -6.21 22.16
CA GLN A 134 -12.06 -7.18 23.12
C GLN A 134 -12.77 -8.32 22.42
N ASP A 135 -13.06 -9.39 23.16
CA ASP A 135 -13.89 -10.50 22.71
C ASP A 135 -15.28 -10.01 22.24
N ARG A 136 -15.79 -10.62 21.18
CA ARG A 136 -17.12 -10.33 20.60
C ARG A 136 -18.26 -10.38 21.64
N SER A 137 -18.14 -11.21 22.67
CA SER A 137 -19.17 -11.33 23.70
C SER A 137 -19.37 -10.05 24.50
N ALA A 138 -18.32 -9.22 24.60
CA ALA A 138 -18.33 -7.95 25.32
C ALA A 138 -18.73 -6.74 24.44
N GLY A 139 -19.06 -6.95 23.16
CA GLY A 139 -19.47 -5.90 22.22
C GLY A 139 -20.73 -5.15 22.66
N SER A 140 -20.78 -3.83 22.41
CA SER A 140 -21.93 -2.99 22.71
C SER A 140 -23.02 -3.09 21.66
N THR A 141 -24.26 -3.34 22.09
CA THR A 141 -25.48 -3.32 21.23
C THR A 141 -26.28 -2.03 21.40
N SER A 142 -25.92 -1.17 22.35
CA SER A 142 -26.68 0.04 22.68
C SER A 142 -26.68 1.03 21.52
N GLY A 143 -27.88 1.38 21.05
CA GLY A 143 -28.07 2.30 19.92
C GLY A 143 -27.64 1.77 18.56
N ILE A 144 -27.29 0.49 18.46
CA ILE A 144 -26.91 -0.16 17.21
C ILE A 144 -28.11 -0.87 16.59
N THR A 145 -28.31 -0.70 15.29
CA THR A 145 -29.40 -1.36 14.57
C THR A 145 -28.87 -2.45 13.67
N ALA A 146 -29.60 -3.57 13.58
CA ALA A 146 -29.31 -4.63 12.64
C ALA A 146 -29.33 -4.13 11.19
N VAL A 147 -28.60 -4.81 10.32
CA VAL A 147 -28.57 -4.54 8.89
C VAL A 147 -29.41 -5.51 8.12
N ALA A 148 -29.87 -5.09 6.95
CA ALA A 148 -30.54 -5.91 5.95
C ALA A 148 -29.73 -5.88 4.64
N ASN A 149 -30.05 -6.81 3.73
CA ASN A 149 -29.50 -6.77 2.38
C ASN A 149 -29.84 -5.42 1.73
N GLY A 150 -28.85 -4.82 1.14
CA GLY A 150 -28.94 -3.52 0.51
C GLY A 150 -28.67 -2.33 1.43
N ASP A 151 -28.50 -2.49 2.75
CA ASP A 151 -28.04 -1.42 3.63
C ASP A 151 -26.57 -1.05 3.34
N ILE A 152 -26.26 0.23 3.49
CA ILE A 152 -24.90 0.74 3.39
C ILE A 152 -24.42 1.16 4.77
N ILE A 153 -23.28 0.64 5.17
CA ILE A 153 -22.62 1.01 6.41
C ILE A 153 -21.55 2.07 6.11
N ASN A 154 -21.60 3.13 6.87
CA ASN A 154 -20.69 4.27 6.80
C ASN A 154 -19.66 4.14 7.93
N ILE A 155 -18.38 4.19 7.63
CA ILE A 155 -17.30 4.13 8.60
C ILE A 155 -16.46 5.39 8.50
N ALA A 156 -16.52 6.22 9.54
CA ALA A 156 -15.67 7.38 9.72
C ALA A 156 -14.74 7.14 10.90
N PHE A 157 -13.45 7.44 10.76
CA PHE A 157 -12.51 7.28 11.87
C PHE A 157 -11.45 8.38 11.90
N GLU A 158 -11.03 8.73 13.09
CA GLU A 158 -9.98 9.72 13.36
C GLU A 158 -8.85 9.01 14.14
N LYS A 159 -7.66 8.99 13.56
CA LYS A 159 -6.43 8.51 14.17
C LYS A 159 -5.56 9.71 14.54
N THR A 160 -5.13 9.75 15.78
CA THR A 160 -4.10 10.68 16.28
C THR A 160 -2.89 9.88 16.75
N ALA A 161 -1.82 10.53 17.16
CA ALA A 161 -0.62 9.86 17.68
C ALA A 161 -0.94 8.83 18.77
N THR A 162 -1.96 9.08 19.62
CA THR A 162 -2.26 8.27 20.81
C THR A 162 -3.68 7.75 20.91
N ALA A 163 -4.54 8.01 19.93
CA ALA A 163 -5.95 7.62 20.02
C ALA A 163 -6.56 7.28 18.65
N LEU A 164 -7.57 6.43 18.69
CA LEU A 164 -8.46 6.09 17.59
C LEU A 164 -9.91 6.32 18.00
N LYS A 165 -10.64 7.12 17.24
CA LYS A 165 -12.10 7.27 17.35
C LYS A 165 -12.76 6.71 16.11
N VAL A 166 -13.81 5.92 16.27
CA VAL A 166 -14.56 5.36 15.14
C VAL A 166 -16.05 5.64 15.30
N TRP A 167 -16.68 6.04 14.22
CA TRP A 167 -18.13 6.20 14.09
C TRP A 167 -18.62 5.23 13.04
N PHE A 168 -19.56 4.40 13.42
CA PHE A 168 -20.31 3.53 12.50
C PHE A 168 -21.67 4.12 12.27
N GLY A 169 -22.15 4.06 11.06
CA GLY A 169 -23.49 4.51 10.69
C GLY A 169 -24.13 3.57 9.68
N LYS A 170 -25.44 3.71 9.51
CA LYS A 170 -26.22 2.98 8.54
C LYS A 170 -27.03 3.95 7.68
N ASN A 171 -26.90 3.80 6.38
CA ASN A 171 -27.64 4.62 5.39
C ASN A 171 -27.50 6.14 5.64
N GLY A 172 -26.28 6.59 5.97
CA GLY A 172 -25.96 7.98 6.20
C GLY A 172 -26.26 8.50 7.62
N THR A 173 -26.79 7.66 8.53
CA THR A 173 -27.08 8.07 9.91
C THR A 173 -26.13 7.33 10.87
N TYR A 174 -25.35 8.06 11.63
CA TYR A 174 -24.42 7.49 12.60
C TYR A 174 -25.14 7.01 13.86
N PHE A 175 -24.70 5.86 14.40
CA PHE A 175 -25.21 5.29 15.62
C PHE A 175 -24.91 6.18 16.85
N ASN A 176 -25.69 6.01 17.94
CA ASN A 176 -25.50 6.72 19.19
C ASN A 176 -25.53 8.26 19.09
N SER A 177 -26.23 8.80 18.11
CA SER A 177 -26.19 10.24 17.78
C SER A 177 -24.77 10.74 17.52
N GLY A 178 -23.93 9.88 16.99
CA GLY A 178 -22.54 10.16 16.64
C GLY A 178 -22.42 11.30 15.64
N ASN A 179 -21.46 12.18 15.85
CA ASN A 179 -21.15 13.24 14.91
C ASN A 179 -19.63 13.31 14.68
N PRO A 180 -19.14 12.65 13.60
CA PRO A 180 -17.73 12.66 13.28
C PRO A 180 -17.17 14.06 13.03
N ALA A 181 -17.95 14.96 12.39
CA ALA A 181 -17.49 16.31 12.07
C ALA A 181 -17.11 17.12 13.32
N THR A 182 -17.83 16.92 14.43
CA THR A 182 -17.53 17.55 15.72
C THR A 182 -16.71 16.67 16.66
N GLY A 183 -16.46 15.41 16.30
CA GLY A 183 -15.77 14.45 17.15
C GLY A 183 -16.62 13.90 18.30
N SER A 184 -17.96 14.14 18.28
CA SER A 184 -18.88 13.79 19.37
C SER A 184 -19.39 12.35 19.23
N ASN A 185 -19.60 11.69 20.39
CA ASN A 185 -20.22 10.38 20.52
C ASN A 185 -19.67 9.30 19.57
N PRO A 186 -18.34 9.07 19.53
CA PRO A 186 -17.81 7.97 18.74
C PRO A 186 -18.30 6.64 19.30
N ALA A 187 -18.54 5.66 18.46
CA ALA A 187 -18.86 4.30 18.84
C ALA A 187 -17.66 3.56 19.45
N VAL A 188 -16.45 3.96 19.05
CA VAL A 188 -15.17 3.54 19.62
C VAL A 188 -14.37 4.78 19.99
N ASN A 189 -13.79 4.78 21.19
CA ASN A 189 -12.79 5.75 21.63
C ASN A 189 -11.68 4.98 22.35
N HIS A 190 -10.63 4.66 21.60
CA HIS A 190 -9.58 3.73 22.03
C HIS A 190 -8.22 4.44 22.05
N SER A 191 -7.40 4.16 23.08
CA SER A 191 -6.02 4.64 23.17
C SER A 191 -5.11 3.66 22.43
N THR A 192 -4.39 4.14 21.43
CA THR A 192 -3.47 3.34 20.64
C THR A 192 -2.30 4.15 20.12
N THR A 193 -1.14 3.51 20.06
CA THR A 193 0.09 4.04 19.45
C THR A 193 0.40 3.37 18.12
N SER A 194 -0.51 2.53 17.60
CA SER A 194 -0.34 1.88 16.30
C SER A 194 -0.03 2.87 15.20
N THR A 195 0.91 2.51 14.34
CA THR A 195 1.37 3.38 13.24
C THR A 195 0.29 3.56 12.18
N PHE A 196 -0.40 2.48 11.83
CA PHE A 196 -1.45 2.49 10.80
C PHE A 196 -2.74 1.82 11.28
N ILE A 197 -3.84 2.32 10.72
CA ILE A 197 -5.17 1.72 10.83
C ILE A 197 -5.58 1.21 9.46
N ILE A 198 -6.05 -0.02 9.38
CA ILE A 198 -6.28 -0.75 8.14
C ILE A 198 -7.74 -1.19 8.08
N PRO A 199 -8.54 -0.75 7.08
CA PRO A 199 -9.85 -1.34 6.82
C PRO A 199 -9.78 -2.84 6.55
N ALA A 200 -10.72 -3.59 7.09
CA ALA A 200 -10.72 -5.04 6.93
C ALA A 200 -12.12 -5.64 7.02
N VAL A 201 -12.26 -6.85 6.48
CA VAL A 201 -13.47 -7.69 6.54
C VAL A 201 -13.09 -9.10 6.93
N ALA A 202 -13.90 -9.74 7.77
CA ALA A 202 -13.77 -11.16 8.07
C ALA A 202 -15.13 -11.82 8.25
N TYR A 203 -15.19 -13.11 7.98
CA TYR A 203 -16.37 -13.94 8.17
C TYR A 203 -15.97 -15.38 8.48
N TYR A 204 -16.79 -16.02 9.29
CA TYR A 204 -16.76 -17.47 9.49
C TYR A 204 -18.10 -18.08 9.04
N GLN A 205 -18.06 -18.96 8.05
CA GLN A 205 -19.23 -19.62 7.53
C GLN A 205 -19.46 -20.96 8.20
N TYR A 206 -20.62 -21.13 8.83
CA TYR A 206 -21.09 -22.44 9.27
C TYR A 206 -21.75 -23.20 8.11
N SER A 207 -21.74 -24.54 8.18
CA SER A 207 -22.37 -25.38 7.18
C SER A 207 -23.85 -25.06 7.02
N GLY A 208 -24.30 -24.87 5.78
CA GLY A 208 -25.70 -24.58 5.45
C GLY A 208 -26.13 -23.12 5.56
N GLN A 209 -25.15 -22.20 5.78
CA GLN A 209 -25.40 -20.76 5.72
C GLN A 209 -25.18 -20.21 4.32
N GLU A 210 -25.85 -19.09 4.00
CA GLU A 210 -25.57 -18.32 2.80
C GLU A 210 -24.19 -17.65 2.91
N GLU A 211 -23.53 -17.51 1.77
CA GLU A 211 -22.25 -16.79 1.69
C GLU A 211 -22.50 -15.29 1.86
N PRO A 212 -21.82 -14.60 2.79
CA PRO A 212 -21.91 -13.16 2.89
C PRO A 212 -21.21 -12.51 1.69
N VAL A 213 -21.85 -11.46 1.20
CA VAL A 213 -21.27 -10.62 0.16
C VAL A 213 -21.29 -9.18 0.60
N ALA A 214 -20.12 -8.54 0.62
CA ALA A 214 -19.96 -7.12 0.89
C ALA A 214 -19.25 -6.42 -0.27
N THR A 215 -19.77 -5.28 -0.70
CA THR A 215 -19.12 -4.45 -1.72
C THR A 215 -18.65 -3.14 -1.11
N PHE A 216 -17.38 -2.84 -1.27
CA PHE A 216 -16.73 -1.67 -0.68
C PHE A 216 -16.68 -0.48 -1.65
N ASN A 217 -16.75 0.70 -1.08
CA ASN A 217 -16.49 1.97 -1.74
C ASN A 217 -15.50 2.79 -0.90
N PHE A 218 -14.25 2.84 -1.33
CA PHE A 218 -13.21 3.71 -0.75
C PHE A 218 -13.18 5.09 -1.45
N GLY A 219 -14.10 5.33 -2.38
CA GLY A 219 -14.23 6.52 -3.20
C GLY A 219 -14.31 6.26 -4.70
N GLN A 220 -13.94 5.07 -5.16
CA GLN A 220 -13.95 4.72 -6.59
C GLN A 220 -15.19 3.94 -7.06
N ASN A 221 -16.05 3.49 -6.15
CA ASN A 221 -17.16 2.59 -6.47
C ASN A 221 -18.54 3.18 -6.07
N PRO A 222 -18.95 4.31 -6.65
CA PRO A 222 -20.14 5.05 -6.23
C PRO A 222 -21.46 4.29 -6.41
N THR A 223 -21.46 3.24 -7.23
CA THR A 223 -22.63 2.41 -7.51
C THR A 223 -22.61 1.07 -6.80
N PHE A 224 -21.57 0.80 -5.98
CA PHE A 224 -21.36 -0.52 -5.36
C PHE A 224 -21.45 -1.65 -6.40
N SER A 225 -20.64 -1.50 -7.48
CA SER A 225 -20.58 -2.43 -8.60
C SER A 225 -21.92 -2.64 -9.33
N GLY A 226 -22.75 -1.60 -9.35
CA GLY A 226 -24.02 -1.56 -10.10
C GLY A 226 -25.26 -1.91 -9.28
N THR A 227 -25.14 -2.16 -7.98
CA THR A 227 -26.30 -2.48 -7.12
C THR A 227 -27.05 -1.23 -6.66
N LYS A 228 -26.42 -0.06 -6.72
CA LYS A 228 -26.97 1.24 -6.29
C LYS A 228 -26.91 2.29 -7.37
N THR A 229 -27.76 3.29 -7.26
CA THR A 229 -27.57 4.55 -8.01
C THR A 229 -26.29 5.22 -7.55
N ALA A 230 -25.55 5.80 -8.50
CA ALA A 230 -24.27 6.43 -8.21
C ALA A 230 -24.41 7.53 -7.15
N GLY A 231 -23.51 7.49 -6.17
CA GLY A 231 -23.26 8.61 -5.29
C GLY A 231 -22.44 9.70 -6.00
N THR A 232 -22.57 10.93 -5.55
CA THR A 232 -21.86 12.09 -6.13
C THR A 232 -21.11 12.89 -5.08
N ASN A 233 -21.08 12.41 -3.84
CA ASN A 233 -20.49 13.13 -2.72
C ASN A 233 -18.98 12.89 -2.68
N ALA A 234 -18.20 13.97 -2.76
CA ALA A 234 -16.76 13.91 -2.60
C ALA A 234 -16.36 14.15 -1.13
N ASP A 235 -15.14 13.79 -0.79
CA ASP A 235 -14.52 14.09 0.49
C ASP A 235 -14.16 15.58 0.61
N SER A 236 -13.54 15.98 1.74
CA SER A 236 -13.19 17.37 2.00
C SER A 236 -12.10 17.93 1.07
N ASN A 237 -11.38 17.08 0.35
CA ASN A 237 -10.38 17.44 -0.67
C ASN A 237 -10.94 17.33 -2.11
N GLY A 238 -12.24 17.05 -2.27
CA GLY A 238 -12.86 16.84 -3.57
C GLY A 238 -12.51 15.51 -4.22
N LYS A 239 -12.06 14.51 -3.44
CA LYS A 239 -11.69 13.20 -3.94
C LYS A 239 -12.78 12.17 -3.68
N GLY A 240 -12.83 11.18 -4.58
CA GLY A 240 -13.79 10.09 -4.50
C GLY A 240 -15.23 10.49 -4.83
N LEU A 241 -16.08 9.46 -4.92
CA LEU A 241 -17.51 9.56 -5.12
C LEU A 241 -18.18 8.60 -4.14
N PHE A 242 -18.87 9.13 -3.14
CA PHE A 242 -19.54 8.37 -2.09
C PHE A 242 -21.05 8.43 -2.21
N LYS A 243 -21.74 7.41 -1.71
CA LYS A 243 -23.21 7.39 -1.66
C LYS A 243 -23.73 8.42 -0.68
N TYR A 244 -23.07 8.52 0.47
CA TYR A 244 -23.41 9.50 1.50
C TYR A 244 -22.28 10.53 1.64
N GLN A 245 -22.62 11.72 2.10
CA GLN A 245 -21.64 12.78 2.27
C GLN A 245 -20.61 12.38 3.36
N PRO A 246 -19.32 12.25 3.04
CA PRO A 246 -18.29 12.14 4.06
C PRO A 246 -18.37 13.31 5.06
N PRO A 247 -18.18 13.07 6.35
CA PRO A 247 -18.20 14.17 7.33
C PRO A 247 -17.13 15.22 7.03
N SER A 248 -17.40 16.46 7.42
CA SER A 248 -16.44 17.55 7.18
C SER A 248 -15.07 17.25 7.79
N GLY A 249 -14.02 17.40 6.99
CA GLY A 249 -12.64 17.11 7.34
C GLY A 249 -12.23 15.64 7.16
N PHE A 250 -13.15 14.76 6.78
CA PHE A 250 -12.84 13.35 6.51
C PHE A 250 -12.47 13.12 5.04
N LEU A 251 -11.51 12.22 4.81
CA LEU A 251 -10.86 12.00 3.52
C LEU A 251 -11.06 10.57 3.04
N ALA A 252 -11.13 10.40 1.73
CA ALA A 252 -11.10 9.10 1.06
C ALA A 252 -9.73 8.43 1.25
N LEU A 253 -9.74 7.09 1.29
CA LEU A 253 -8.50 6.30 1.31
C LEU A 253 -7.94 6.21 -0.11
N CYS A 254 -7.22 7.23 -0.54
CA CYS A 254 -6.59 7.31 -1.85
C CYS A 254 -5.22 8.00 -1.77
N GLU A 255 -4.39 7.77 -2.78
CA GLU A 255 -3.01 8.26 -2.84
C GLU A 255 -2.91 9.78 -2.66
N ASP A 256 -3.79 10.55 -3.31
CA ASP A 256 -3.79 12.02 -3.23
C ASP A 256 -4.07 12.56 -1.81
N ASN A 257 -4.64 11.76 -0.92
CA ASN A 257 -4.95 12.11 0.46
C ASN A 257 -3.90 11.61 1.47
N LEU A 258 -2.99 10.73 1.03
CA LEU A 258 -1.90 10.29 1.89
C LEU A 258 -0.87 11.40 2.08
N PRO A 259 -0.12 11.42 3.19
CA PRO A 259 1.01 12.32 3.34
C PRO A 259 1.96 12.22 2.15
N ALA A 260 2.46 13.34 1.68
CA ALA A 260 3.46 13.34 0.62
C ALA A 260 4.66 12.46 1.03
N PRO A 261 5.17 11.61 0.14
CA PRO A 261 6.34 10.81 0.43
C PRO A 261 7.52 11.71 0.77
N ALA A 262 8.40 11.26 1.67
CA ALA A 262 9.61 12.01 2.05
C ALA A 262 10.51 12.30 0.84
N ILE A 263 10.46 11.45 -0.17
CA ILE A 263 11.12 11.64 -1.47
C ILE A 263 10.03 11.83 -2.52
N ALA A 264 9.83 13.08 -2.94
CA ALA A 264 8.78 13.44 -3.90
C ALA A 264 9.05 12.87 -5.30
N ASP A 265 10.30 12.85 -5.73
CA ASP A 265 10.74 12.24 -6.99
C ASP A 265 11.93 11.29 -6.75
N PRO A 266 11.68 9.99 -6.59
CA PRO A 266 12.76 9.00 -6.46
C PRO A 266 13.70 8.99 -7.67
N GLY A 267 13.23 9.43 -8.85
CA GLY A 267 14.02 9.52 -10.07
C GLY A 267 15.17 10.51 -10.01
N GLU A 268 15.13 11.47 -9.08
CA GLU A 268 16.25 12.39 -8.82
C GLU A 268 17.41 11.77 -8.02
N HIS A 269 17.19 10.60 -7.41
CA HIS A 269 18.12 9.95 -6.50
C HIS A 269 18.57 8.57 -6.95
N PHE A 270 17.72 7.88 -7.71
CA PHE A 270 17.96 6.54 -8.23
C PHE A 270 17.40 6.36 -9.63
N LYS A 271 18.18 5.74 -10.51
CA LYS A 271 17.75 5.44 -11.88
C LYS A 271 18.34 4.14 -12.39
N THR A 272 17.54 3.38 -13.12
CA THR A 272 17.98 2.23 -13.88
C THR A 272 18.06 2.59 -15.36
N VAL A 273 19.20 2.31 -16.01
CA VAL A 273 19.39 2.51 -17.45
C VAL A 273 19.79 1.21 -18.12
N LEU A 274 19.34 1.06 -19.37
CA LEU A 274 19.63 -0.11 -20.22
C LEU A 274 20.34 0.35 -21.49
N TRP A 275 21.33 -0.44 -21.95
CA TRP A 275 21.96 -0.21 -23.26
C TRP A 275 22.42 -1.51 -23.90
N ARG A 276 22.74 -1.44 -25.19
CA ARG A 276 23.54 -2.44 -25.87
C ARG A 276 24.96 -1.95 -26.01
N GLY A 277 25.94 -2.79 -25.67
CA GLY A 277 27.35 -2.49 -25.87
C GLY A 277 27.70 -2.30 -27.34
N ASP A 278 28.67 -1.44 -27.62
CA ASP A 278 29.21 -1.22 -28.96
C ASP A 278 30.71 -1.55 -29.08
N GLY A 279 31.35 -1.90 -27.95
CA GLY A 279 32.76 -2.24 -27.86
C GLY A 279 33.71 -1.05 -28.01
N ASN A 280 33.20 0.18 -28.12
CA ASN A 280 34.03 1.37 -28.35
C ASN A 280 34.47 2.02 -27.04
N ALA A 281 35.71 2.55 -27.04
CA ALA A 281 36.22 3.31 -25.91
C ALA A 281 35.53 4.68 -25.78
N GLY A 282 35.36 5.14 -24.53
CA GLY A 282 34.86 6.49 -24.24
C GLY A 282 33.40 6.73 -24.53
N ARG A 283 32.59 5.66 -24.58
CA ARG A 283 31.15 5.77 -24.74
C ARG A 283 30.50 6.36 -23.50
N SER A 284 29.58 7.31 -23.70
CA SER A 284 28.75 7.87 -22.62
C SER A 284 27.37 7.21 -22.60
N ILE A 285 26.97 6.73 -21.43
CA ILE A 285 25.62 6.24 -21.15
C ILE A 285 24.88 7.38 -20.47
N THR A 286 23.78 7.83 -21.08
CA THR A 286 22.98 9.00 -20.66
C THR A 286 21.56 8.61 -20.32
N GLY A 287 20.74 9.56 -19.85
CA GLY A 287 19.35 9.33 -19.46
C GLY A 287 19.18 8.95 -18.00
N VAL A 288 20.21 9.16 -17.18
CA VAL A 288 20.11 8.97 -15.72
C VAL A 288 19.36 10.12 -15.06
N GLY A 289 19.46 11.36 -15.62
CA GLY A 289 18.81 12.56 -15.11
C GLY A 289 19.60 13.27 -14.02
N PHE A 290 20.71 12.68 -13.57
CA PHE A 290 21.62 13.26 -12.58
C PHE A 290 23.04 12.71 -12.78
N LYS A 291 24.02 13.33 -12.11
CA LYS A 291 25.36 12.78 -11.99
C LYS A 291 25.35 11.68 -10.94
N PRO A 292 25.54 10.40 -11.32
CA PRO A 292 25.59 9.32 -10.34
C PRO A 292 26.89 9.40 -9.52
N ASP A 293 26.80 9.02 -8.25
CA ASP A 293 27.93 8.83 -7.34
C ASP A 293 28.27 7.35 -7.14
N PHE A 294 27.30 6.47 -7.40
CA PHE A 294 27.48 5.02 -7.42
C PHE A 294 26.78 4.41 -8.64
N VAL A 295 27.51 3.55 -9.35
CA VAL A 295 27.01 2.83 -10.53
C VAL A 295 27.31 1.35 -10.40
N TRP A 296 26.28 0.53 -10.48
CA TRP A 296 26.36 -0.92 -10.46
C TRP A 296 25.95 -1.46 -11.83
N ILE A 297 26.89 -2.07 -12.57
CA ILE A 297 26.67 -2.56 -13.94
C ILE A 297 26.60 -4.07 -13.97
N LYS A 298 25.73 -4.62 -14.81
CA LYS A 298 25.67 -6.06 -15.11
C LYS A 298 25.41 -6.30 -16.59
N ASP A 299 26.20 -7.16 -17.22
CA ASP A 299 25.87 -7.77 -18.49
C ASP A 299 24.70 -8.77 -18.28
N ARG A 300 23.57 -8.54 -18.97
CA ARG A 300 22.36 -9.34 -18.86
C ARG A 300 22.39 -10.59 -19.76
N GLY A 301 23.39 -10.67 -20.65
CA GLY A 301 23.52 -11.73 -21.66
C GLY A 301 24.49 -12.85 -21.25
N ASP A 302 25.31 -12.62 -20.24
CA ASP A 302 26.28 -13.63 -19.83
C ASP A 302 26.55 -13.67 -18.32
N THR A 303 27.54 -14.51 -17.91
CA THR A 303 27.93 -14.74 -16.51
C THR A 303 29.01 -13.80 -16.00
N SER A 304 29.34 -12.73 -16.74
CA SER A 304 30.34 -11.71 -16.31
C SER A 304 30.02 -11.17 -14.92
N SER A 305 31.05 -10.83 -14.16
CA SER A 305 30.92 -10.27 -12.82
C SER A 305 30.14 -8.97 -12.82
N HIS A 306 29.51 -8.70 -11.70
CA HIS A 306 28.95 -7.39 -11.42
C HIS A 306 30.06 -6.36 -11.24
N SER A 307 29.94 -5.19 -11.84
CA SER A 307 30.94 -4.12 -11.78
C SER A 307 30.40 -2.93 -11.01
N LEU A 308 31.07 -2.59 -9.90
CA LEU A 308 30.70 -1.51 -8.98
C LEU A 308 31.74 -0.40 -9.04
N PHE A 309 31.27 0.83 -9.24
CA PHE A 309 32.08 2.04 -9.29
C PHE A 309 31.45 3.14 -8.44
N ASP A 310 32.25 3.92 -7.74
CA ASP A 310 31.75 5.05 -6.96
C ASP A 310 32.70 6.26 -6.97
N SER A 311 32.13 7.41 -6.58
CA SER A 311 32.81 8.68 -6.57
C SER A 311 33.77 8.86 -5.38
N VAL A 312 33.64 8.10 -4.32
CA VAL A 312 34.43 8.20 -3.09
C VAL A 312 35.79 7.50 -3.27
N ARG A 313 35.77 6.25 -3.75
CA ARG A 313 37.00 5.52 -4.10
C ARG A 313 37.65 6.07 -5.38
N GLY A 314 36.85 6.60 -6.26
CA GLY A 314 37.22 7.06 -7.58
C GLY A 314 36.67 6.25 -8.72
N ALA A 315 36.22 6.92 -9.77
CA ALA A 315 35.52 6.30 -10.90
C ALA A 315 36.29 5.14 -11.59
N GLY A 316 37.62 5.14 -11.48
CA GLY A 316 38.46 4.10 -12.09
C GLY A 316 38.66 2.83 -11.22
N ILE A 317 38.11 2.80 -10.03
CA ILE A 317 38.32 1.69 -9.10
C ILE A 317 37.13 0.73 -9.16
N TRP A 318 37.40 -0.47 -9.62
CA TRP A 318 36.41 -1.54 -9.76
C TRP A 318 36.33 -2.42 -8.53
N LEU A 319 35.12 -2.79 -8.15
CA LEU A 319 34.85 -3.83 -7.16
C LEU A 319 33.76 -4.76 -7.72
N GLY A 320 33.91 -6.06 -7.48
CA GLY A 320 32.92 -7.07 -7.88
C GLY A 320 32.07 -7.53 -6.70
N SER A 321 30.74 -7.34 -6.73
CA SER A 321 29.86 -7.78 -5.63
C SER A 321 29.73 -9.29 -5.49
N ASN A 322 30.04 -10.03 -6.54
CA ASN A 322 29.99 -11.49 -6.60
C ASN A 322 31.39 -12.12 -6.57
N SER A 323 32.42 -11.37 -6.16
CA SER A 323 33.83 -11.81 -6.11
C SER A 323 34.43 -11.51 -4.74
N SER A 324 35.31 -12.36 -4.27
CA SER A 324 36.17 -12.15 -3.10
C SER A 324 37.50 -11.45 -3.43
N SER A 325 37.67 -11.04 -4.69
CA SER A 325 38.88 -10.31 -5.12
C SER A 325 38.93 -8.92 -4.49
N ALA A 326 40.13 -8.46 -4.18
CA ALA A 326 40.36 -7.08 -3.77
C ALA A 326 39.94 -6.09 -4.87
N GLU A 327 39.74 -4.84 -4.52
CA GLU A 327 39.46 -3.78 -5.49
C GLU A 327 40.60 -3.68 -6.54
N GLN A 328 40.20 -3.34 -7.77
CA GLN A 328 41.09 -3.29 -8.90
C GLN A 328 41.29 -1.83 -9.35
N THR A 329 42.53 -1.38 -9.38
CA THR A 329 42.92 -0.01 -9.81
C THR A 329 43.50 0.02 -11.22
N THR A 330 43.79 -1.15 -11.81
CA THR A 330 44.53 -1.28 -13.09
C THR A 330 43.62 -1.20 -14.33
N PHE A 331 42.31 -1.25 -14.17
CA PHE A 331 41.34 -1.30 -15.26
C PHE A 331 40.79 0.07 -15.68
N VAL A 332 41.37 1.16 -15.22
CA VAL A 332 40.91 2.54 -15.52
C VAL A 332 40.65 2.77 -17.00
N ASN A 333 41.58 2.29 -17.87
CA ASN A 333 41.48 2.49 -19.33
C ASN A 333 40.47 1.55 -20.00
N VAL A 334 40.17 0.40 -19.41
CA VAL A 334 39.32 -0.67 -20.00
C VAL A 334 37.88 -0.48 -19.62
N TYR A 335 37.62 -0.17 -18.35
CA TYR A 335 36.27 0.20 -17.86
C TYR A 335 35.96 1.66 -18.16
N ASN A 336 36.98 2.54 -18.16
CA ASN A 336 36.91 3.98 -18.40
C ASN A 336 35.67 4.65 -17.80
N PRO A 337 35.30 4.34 -16.54
CA PRO A 337 34.16 4.96 -15.93
C PRO A 337 34.43 6.43 -15.67
N SER A 338 33.45 7.26 -15.95
CA SER A 338 33.43 8.67 -15.58
C SER A 338 32.04 9.01 -15.13
N PHE A 339 31.89 9.90 -14.17
CA PHE A 339 30.54 10.32 -13.72
C PHE A 339 30.22 11.67 -14.36
N ASN A 340 29.23 11.63 -15.28
CA ASN A 340 28.78 12.77 -16.07
C ASN A 340 27.50 13.37 -15.48
N ASN A 341 27.13 14.59 -15.86
CA ASN A 341 25.95 15.27 -15.31
C ASN A 341 24.62 14.54 -15.56
N ASP A 342 24.57 13.66 -16.58
CA ASP A 342 23.37 12.87 -16.94
C ASP A 342 23.71 11.37 -17.10
N GLY A 343 24.74 10.89 -16.42
CA GLY A 343 25.12 9.50 -16.54
C GLY A 343 26.59 9.19 -16.29
N PHE A 344 27.14 8.24 -17.05
CA PHE A 344 28.49 7.73 -16.83
C PHE A 344 29.13 7.26 -18.14
N GLY A 345 30.48 7.20 -18.13
CA GLY A 345 31.25 6.65 -19.25
C GLY A 345 31.50 5.15 -19.09
N VAL A 346 31.69 4.45 -20.19
CA VAL A 346 32.16 3.06 -20.25
C VAL A 346 33.28 2.90 -21.26
N GLY A 347 34.18 1.94 -21.01
CA GLY A 347 35.31 1.61 -21.89
C GLY A 347 34.99 0.46 -22.84
N THR A 348 36.00 -0.37 -23.12
CA THR A 348 35.93 -1.45 -24.09
C THR A 348 35.71 -2.83 -23.45
N ASP A 349 35.75 -2.92 -22.13
CA ASP A 349 35.64 -4.19 -21.43
C ASP A 349 34.29 -4.87 -21.63
N GLY A 350 34.31 -6.19 -21.85
CA GLY A 350 33.12 -7.00 -22.06
C GLY A 350 32.14 -7.00 -20.88
N ALA A 351 32.60 -6.75 -19.66
CA ALA A 351 31.72 -6.68 -18.48
C ALA A 351 30.87 -5.42 -18.44
N VAL A 352 31.21 -4.36 -19.22
CA VAL A 352 30.51 -3.08 -19.23
C VAL A 352 30.06 -2.60 -20.61
N ASN A 353 30.74 -2.99 -21.73
CA ASN A 353 30.43 -2.46 -23.05
C ASN A 353 30.79 -3.42 -24.21
N GLY A 354 30.80 -4.75 -24.02
CA GLY A 354 31.04 -5.71 -25.12
C GLY A 354 30.04 -5.52 -26.26
N SER A 355 30.55 -5.58 -27.51
CA SER A 355 29.72 -5.33 -28.70
C SER A 355 28.52 -6.25 -28.79
N GLY A 356 27.32 -5.69 -28.89
CA GLY A 356 26.04 -6.43 -29.00
C GLY A 356 25.47 -6.96 -27.69
N SER A 357 26.20 -6.96 -26.57
CA SER A 357 25.74 -7.43 -25.27
C SER A 357 24.71 -6.46 -24.65
N PRO A 358 23.66 -6.98 -23.98
CA PRO A 358 22.67 -6.18 -23.30
C PRO A 358 23.08 -5.89 -21.85
N TYR A 359 23.13 -4.64 -21.45
CA TYR A 359 23.52 -4.20 -20.12
C TYR A 359 22.38 -3.56 -19.33
N VAL A 360 22.55 -3.55 -18.01
CA VAL A 360 21.78 -2.76 -17.07
C VAL A 360 22.76 -2.06 -16.12
N ALA A 361 22.45 -0.82 -15.77
CA ALA A 361 23.05 -0.15 -14.62
C ALA A 361 21.99 0.35 -13.67
N TRP A 362 22.27 0.21 -12.38
CA TRP A 362 21.59 0.89 -11.30
C TRP A 362 22.49 2.02 -10.85
N CYS A 363 21.94 3.24 -10.81
CA CYS A 363 22.64 4.48 -10.55
C CYS A 363 22.06 5.15 -9.32
N TRP A 364 22.91 5.53 -8.37
CA TRP A 364 22.52 6.27 -7.15
C TRP A 364 23.22 7.60 -7.09
N LYS A 365 22.51 8.61 -6.59
CA LYS A 365 23.03 9.92 -6.25
C LYS A 365 23.28 9.99 -4.76
N ALA A 366 24.54 10.11 -4.38
CA ALA A 366 24.95 10.35 -2.99
C ALA A 366 25.00 11.85 -2.67
N GLY A 367 25.79 12.25 -1.70
CA GLY A 367 25.87 13.65 -1.25
C GLY A 367 26.87 14.53 -2.02
N GLY A 368 27.42 14.05 -3.14
CA GLY A 368 28.47 14.73 -3.87
C GLY A 368 29.86 14.49 -3.29
N ALA A 369 30.67 15.54 -3.10
CA ALA A 369 32.05 15.40 -2.59
C ALA A 369 32.06 14.76 -1.19
N ALA A 370 32.88 13.72 -1.02
CA ALA A 370 33.03 13.06 0.26
C ALA A 370 33.65 13.98 1.31
N VAL A 371 33.22 13.85 2.54
CA VAL A 371 33.74 14.55 3.71
C VAL A 371 34.32 13.57 4.73
N SER A 372 35.31 13.98 5.50
CA SER A 372 35.87 13.12 6.55
C SER A 372 34.88 12.95 7.69
N ASN A 373 34.66 11.67 8.09
CA ASN A 373 33.85 11.28 9.23
C ASN A 373 34.76 10.62 10.29
N THR A 374 34.65 11.10 11.52
CA THR A 374 35.44 10.64 12.67
C THR A 374 34.55 10.11 13.83
N ASP A 375 33.26 9.88 13.60
CA ASP A 375 32.31 9.41 14.63
C ASP A 375 32.62 7.96 15.06
N GLY A 376 33.22 7.18 14.18
CA GLY A 376 33.70 5.82 14.45
C GLY A 376 35.15 5.76 14.91
N THR A 377 35.63 4.54 15.18
CA THR A 377 37.04 4.29 15.52
C THR A 377 37.98 4.38 14.31
N ILE A 378 37.43 4.32 13.11
CA ILE A 378 38.15 4.45 11.84
C ILE A 378 37.66 5.71 11.14
N THR A 379 38.61 6.59 10.81
CA THR A 379 38.29 7.76 10.00
C THR A 379 37.97 7.32 8.58
N SER A 380 36.81 7.70 8.07
CA SER A 380 36.35 7.38 6.72
C SER A 380 36.01 8.63 5.90
N GLN A 381 35.93 8.49 4.58
CA GLN A 381 35.42 9.52 3.67
C GLN A 381 33.97 9.15 3.33
N VAL A 382 33.01 10.04 3.57
CA VAL A 382 31.59 9.77 3.44
C VAL A 382 30.94 10.76 2.49
N SER A 383 30.24 10.24 1.48
CA SER A 383 29.31 10.99 0.64
C SER A 383 27.89 10.55 0.97
N ALA A 384 27.11 11.40 1.67
CA ALA A 384 25.80 11.05 2.18
C ALA A 384 24.69 11.92 1.58
N ASN A 385 23.69 11.29 0.98
CA ASN A 385 22.42 11.90 0.61
C ASN A 385 21.39 11.59 1.70
N GLN A 386 21.25 12.49 2.66
CA GLN A 386 20.35 12.28 3.80
C GLN A 386 18.87 12.22 3.38
N THR A 387 18.48 12.94 2.32
CA THR A 387 17.12 12.93 1.78
C THR A 387 16.77 11.57 1.21
N ALA A 388 17.69 10.97 0.46
CA ALA A 388 17.47 9.65 -0.14
C ALA A 388 17.79 8.47 0.80
N GLY A 389 18.39 8.72 1.97
CA GLY A 389 18.83 7.69 2.90
C GLY A 389 19.96 6.80 2.33
N PHE A 390 20.81 7.33 1.46
CA PHE A 390 21.89 6.62 0.80
C PHE A 390 23.24 7.27 1.06
N SER A 391 24.26 6.47 1.34
CA SER A 391 25.64 6.95 1.49
C SER A 391 26.66 5.99 0.91
N ILE A 392 27.82 6.54 0.52
CA ILE A 392 29.03 5.82 0.16
C ILE A 392 30.07 6.14 1.21
N VAL A 393 30.74 5.09 1.73
CA VAL A 393 31.75 5.19 2.79
C VAL A 393 33.02 4.50 2.35
#